data_465465cfe0cab9dbe9e67f389f406018
#
_entry.id   465465cfe0cab9dbe9e67f389f406018
#
_cell.length_a   1.000
_cell.length_b   1.000
_cell.length_c   1.000
_cell.angle_alpha   90.00
_cell.angle_beta   90.00
_cell.angle_gamma   90.00
#
_symmetry.space_group_name_H-M   'P 1'
#
loop_
_entity.id
_entity.type
_entity.pdbx_description
1 polymer ?
#
loop_
_entity_poly.entity_id
_entity_poly.type
_entity_poly.pdbx_seq_one_letter_code
_entity_poly.pdbx_strand_id
1 'polypeptide(L)'
;FTVSEGPEIEDDWHNFSALNLPEEHPARDMQDTFFIQTNPDVLLRTHTSSVQVRYMEGNKPPIRTLSAGRVYRNEAISARAHCIFHQVEGLYIDENVSFADLKQALLYFAKEMFGEKTKIRLRPSYFPFTEPSAEVDVSCNICNSKGCNVCKYTGYLEILGCGMVDPNV
;
A
#
# COMPACT_ATOMS: atom_id res chain seq x y z
N PHE A 1 15.70 -7.06 -3.85
CA PHE A 1 14.62 -6.31 -4.49
C PHE A 1 15.19 -5.33 -5.50
N THR A 2 14.57 -5.27 -6.69
CA THR A 2 14.81 -4.21 -7.67
C THR A 2 13.92 -3.01 -7.38
N VAL A 3 14.25 -1.83 -7.91
CA VAL A 3 13.36 -0.67 -7.86
C VAL A 3 12.67 -0.55 -9.21
N SER A 4 11.35 -0.46 -9.20
CA SER A 4 10.53 -0.22 -10.39
C SER A 4 9.88 1.16 -10.32
N GLU A 5 9.77 1.79 -11.47
CA GLU A 5 9.17 3.11 -11.63
C GLU A 5 8.01 3.04 -12.64
N GLY A 6 7.06 3.95 -12.51
CA GLY A 6 5.93 4.06 -13.42
C GLY A 6 5.34 5.46 -13.43
N PRO A 7 4.42 5.74 -14.35
CA PRO A 7 3.83 7.05 -14.51
C PRO A 7 2.98 7.46 -13.31
N GLU A 8 2.87 8.76 -13.08
CA GLU A 8 1.93 9.34 -12.09
C GLU A 8 0.52 9.52 -12.67
N ILE A 9 0.42 9.62 -14.00
CA ILE A 9 -0.84 9.66 -14.74
C ILE A 9 -1.13 8.26 -15.23
N GLU A 10 -2.25 7.70 -14.81
CA GLU A 10 -2.63 6.31 -15.06
C GLU A 10 -3.98 6.20 -15.75
N ASP A 11 -4.20 5.05 -16.35
CA ASP A 11 -5.51 4.60 -16.83
C ASP A 11 -6.25 3.79 -15.77
N ASP A 12 -7.52 3.52 -16.03
CA ASP A 12 -8.37 2.71 -15.17
C ASP A 12 -7.83 1.30 -14.95
N TRP A 13 -7.31 0.67 -16.01
CA TRP A 13 -6.82 -0.71 -15.95
C TRP A 13 -5.74 -0.87 -14.88
N HIS A 14 -4.66 -0.10 -14.98
CA HIS A 14 -3.52 -0.24 -14.08
C HIS A 14 -3.78 0.27 -12.67
N ASN A 15 -4.67 1.26 -12.52
CA ASN A 15 -4.95 1.81 -11.19
C ASN A 15 -6.06 1.08 -10.43
N PHE A 16 -6.96 0.39 -11.14
CA PHE A 16 -8.12 -0.23 -10.51
C PHE A 16 -8.41 -1.65 -11.00
N SER A 17 -8.72 -1.85 -12.29
CA SER A 17 -9.28 -3.09 -12.79
C SER A 17 -8.34 -4.28 -12.62
N ALA A 18 -7.05 -4.13 -12.94
CA ALA A 18 -6.03 -5.15 -12.74
C ALA A 18 -5.75 -5.47 -11.27
N LEU A 19 -6.19 -4.63 -10.35
CA LEU A 19 -6.06 -4.80 -8.90
C LEU A 19 -7.36 -5.31 -8.26
N ASN A 20 -8.22 -5.94 -9.05
CA ASN A 20 -9.48 -6.51 -8.57
C ASN A 20 -10.42 -5.49 -7.89
N LEU A 21 -10.34 -4.21 -8.26
CA LEU A 21 -11.29 -3.19 -7.82
C LEU A 21 -12.47 -3.14 -8.81
N PRO A 22 -13.69 -3.53 -8.40
CA PRO A 22 -14.87 -3.50 -9.27
C PRO A 22 -15.28 -2.06 -9.62
N GLU A 23 -16.09 -1.91 -10.67
CA GLU A 23 -16.52 -0.60 -11.17
C GLU A 23 -17.26 0.23 -10.11
N GLU A 24 -18.01 -0.42 -9.22
CA GLU A 24 -18.78 0.24 -8.15
C GLU A 24 -17.96 0.48 -6.87
N HIS A 25 -16.65 0.19 -6.89
CA HIS A 25 -15.83 0.36 -5.68
C HIS A 25 -15.70 1.85 -5.32
N PRO A 26 -15.92 2.24 -4.05
CA PRO A 26 -15.88 3.65 -3.63
C PRO A 26 -14.58 4.39 -3.96
N ALA A 27 -13.43 3.69 -3.99
CA ALA A 27 -12.16 4.29 -4.37
C ALA A 27 -12.11 4.82 -5.81
N ARG A 28 -13.05 4.40 -6.68
CA ARG A 28 -13.23 4.94 -8.04
C ARG A 28 -14.08 6.20 -8.08
N ASP A 29 -14.66 6.62 -6.95
CA ASP A 29 -15.46 7.85 -6.89
C ASP A 29 -14.56 9.08 -7.11
N MET A 30 -15.09 10.08 -7.78
CA MET A 30 -14.46 11.40 -7.95
C MET A 30 -14.20 12.11 -6.61
N GLN A 31 -14.83 11.66 -5.52
CA GLN A 31 -14.57 12.15 -4.17
C GLN A 31 -13.23 11.67 -3.62
N ASP A 32 -12.72 10.52 -4.09
CA ASP A 32 -11.48 9.92 -3.60
C ASP A 32 -10.34 9.96 -4.63
N THR A 33 -10.66 10.15 -5.93
CA THR A 33 -9.71 10.09 -7.04
C THR A 33 -9.72 11.39 -7.84
N PHE A 34 -8.54 11.88 -8.22
CA PHE A 34 -8.39 12.99 -9.16
C PHE A 34 -8.40 12.47 -10.60
N PHE A 35 -9.52 12.60 -11.28
CA PHE A 35 -9.62 12.35 -12.73
C PHE A 35 -9.15 13.57 -13.52
N ILE A 36 -8.29 13.32 -14.52
CA ILE A 36 -7.85 14.32 -15.51
C ILE A 36 -8.83 14.33 -16.68
N GLN A 37 -9.32 13.14 -17.04
CA GLN A 37 -10.28 12.91 -18.12
C GLN A 37 -11.17 11.74 -17.72
N THR A 38 -12.42 11.81 -18.17
CA THR A 38 -13.37 10.69 -18.13
C THR A 38 -13.72 10.27 -19.54
N ASN A 39 -13.90 8.96 -19.75
CA ASN A 39 -14.24 8.31 -21.02
C ASN A 39 -13.23 8.56 -22.19
N PRO A 40 -12.10 7.83 -22.27
CA PRO A 40 -11.64 6.88 -21.26
C PRO A 40 -11.10 7.56 -20.01
N ASP A 41 -11.13 6.87 -18.88
CA ASP A 41 -10.67 7.40 -17.61
C ASP A 41 -9.15 7.52 -17.60
N VAL A 42 -8.68 8.75 -17.35
CA VAL A 42 -7.29 9.10 -17.09
C VAL A 42 -7.22 9.84 -15.76
N LEU A 43 -6.37 9.40 -14.87
CA LEU A 43 -6.37 9.85 -13.48
C LEU A 43 -4.96 10.01 -12.90
N LEU A 44 -4.84 10.70 -11.79
CA LEU A 44 -3.64 10.67 -10.97
C LEU A 44 -3.65 9.43 -10.08
N ARG A 45 -2.59 8.62 -10.14
CA ARG A 45 -2.53 7.34 -9.41
C ARG A 45 -2.80 7.51 -7.92
N THR A 46 -3.65 6.68 -7.37
CA THR A 46 -4.06 6.71 -5.96
C THR A 46 -3.14 5.89 -5.05
N HIS A 47 -2.28 5.07 -5.63
CA HIS A 47 -1.28 4.21 -4.99
C HIS A 47 -0.16 3.86 -5.98
N THR A 48 0.90 3.25 -5.50
CA THR A 48 2.01 2.77 -6.35
C THR A 48 1.80 1.33 -6.85
N SER A 49 0.68 0.69 -6.53
CA SER A 49 0.34 -0.66 -7.00
C SER A 49 0.20 -0.74 -8.52
N SER A 50 -0.16 0.36 -9.20
CA SER A 50 -0.16 0.44 -10.66
C SER A 50 1.20 0.12 -11.27
N VAL A 51 2.29 0.50 -10.59
CA VAL A 51 3.65 0.14 -11.02
C VAL A 51 3.90 -1.35 -10.88
N GLN A 52 3.33 -2.00 -9.85
CA GLN A 52 3.42 -3.46 -9.69
C GLN A 52 2.72 -4.18 -10.83
N VAL A 53 1.52 -3.73 -11.24
CA VAL A 53 0.78 -4.27 -12.40
C VAL A 53 1.65 -4.19 -13.65
N ARG A 54 2.18 -3.01 -13.97
CA ARG A 54 3.06 -2.81 -15.14
C ARG A 54 4.32 -3.69 -15.07
N TYR A 55 4.87 -3.88 -13.89
CA TYR A 55 6.04 -4.74 -13.71
C TYR A 55 5.70 -6.21 -13.98
N MET A 56 4.54 -6.69 -13.49
CA MET A 56 4.07 -8.05 -13.72
C MET A 56 3.74 -8.34 -15.19
N GLU A 57 3.21 -7.36 -15.93
CA GLU A 57 2.96 -7.50 -17.37
C GLU A 57 4.25 -7.75 -18.18
N GLY A 58 5.36 -7.17 -17.75
CA GLY A 58 6.65 -7.27 -18.43
C GLY A 58 7.61 -8.35 -17.90
N ASN A 59 7.31 -8.94 -16.75
CA ASN A 59 8.24 -9.83 -16.04
C ASN A 59 7.54 -11.11 -15.55
N LYS A 60 8.28 -12.21 -15.53
CA LYS A 60 7.82 -13.50 -14.97
C LYS A 60 8.40 -13.71 -13.57
N PRO A 61 7.71 -14.45 -12.69
CA PRO A 61 8.27 -14.87 -11.41
C PRO A 61 9.61 -15.64 -11.59
N PRO A 62 10.54 -15.51 -10.61
CA PRO A 62 10.36 -14.83 -9.34
C PRO A 62 10.45 -13.30 -9.47
N ILE A 63 9.54 -12.57 -8.80
CA ILE A 63 9.51 -11.11 -8.77
C ILE A 63 9.82 -10.63 -7.36
N ARG A 64 10.74 -9.68 -7.24
CA ARG A 64 11.07 -8.98 -5.98
C ARG A 64 11.33 -7.52 -6.31
N THR A 65 10.31 -6.68 -6.21
CA THR A 65 10.42 -5.27 -6.58
C THR A 65 9.87 -4.33 -5.52
N LEU A 66 10.41 -3.11 -5.49
CA LEU A 66 9.91 -1.99 -4.70
C LEU A 66 9.45 -0.90 -5.66
N SER A 67 8.27 -0.38 -5.44
CA SER A 67 7.69 0.72 -6.20
C SER A 67 7.52 1.93 -5.28
N ALA A 68 8.18 3.03 -5.58
CA ALA A 68 8.14 4.22 -4.77
C ALA A 68 7.74 5.45 -5.60
N GLY A 69 6.96 6.35 -5.01
CA GLY A 69 6.62 7.59 -5.69
C GLY A 69 5.47 8.36 -5.05
N ARG A 70 5.15 9.48 -5.67
CA ARG A 70 4.00 10.31 -5.28
C ARG A 70 2.70 9.62 -5.67
N VAL A 71 1.72 9.77 -4.81
CA VAL A 71 0.35 9.31 -5.01
C VAL A 71 -0.63 10.42 -4.62
N TYR A 72 -1.85 10.33 -5.11
CA TYR A 72 -2.81 11.42 -5.08
C TYR A 72 -4.16 10.89 -4.63
N ARG A 73 -4.75 11.54 -3.61
CA ARG A 73 -6.09 11.22 -3.15
C ARG A 73 -6.87 12.49 -2.91
N ASN A 74 -8.09 12.53 -3.37
CA ASN A 74 -8.96 13.70 -3.21
C ASN A 74 -9.55 13.74 -1.79
N GLU A 75 -8.67 13.88 -0.81
CA GLU A 75 -9.01 13.92 0.61
C GLU A 75 -8.88 15.33 1.17
N ALA A 76 -9.68 15.65 2.16
CA ALA A 76 -9.56 16.91 2.89
C ALA A 76 -8.22 16.96 3.64
N ILE A 77 -7.47 18.04 3.44
CA ILE A 77 -6.17 18.26 4.10
C ILE A 77 -6.37 18.41 5.61
N SER A 78 -5.59 17.64 6.38
CA SER A 78 -5.58 17.70 7.83
C SER A 78 -4.14 17.54 8.36
N ALA A 79 -3.97 17.56 9.68
CA ALA A 79 -2.66 17.27 10.28
C ALA A 79 -2.11 15.85 9.99
N ARG A 80 -2.93 14.95 9.44
CA ARG A 80 -2.60 13.53 9.21
C ARG A 80 -2.89 13.05 7.80
N ALA A 81 -3.57 13.84 6.97
CA ALA A 81 -3.92 13.51 5.60
C ALA A 81 -3.59 14.67 4.69
N HIS A 82 -3.02 14.36 3.54
CA HIS A 82 -2.74 15.31 2.48
C HIS A 82 -3.15 14.70 1.15
N CYS A 83 -3.64 15.53 0.24
CA CYS A 83 -4.04 15.07 -1.10
C CYS A 83 -2.86 14.56 -1.96
N ILE A 84 -1.63 14.87 -1.57
CA ILE A 84 -0.39 14.38 -2.19
C ILE A 84 0.50 13.81 -1.09
N PHE A 85 0.92 12.56 -1.24
CA PHE A 85 1.89 11.94 -0.34
C PHE A 85 2.78 10.95 -1.09
N HIS A 86 3.80 10.43 -0.42
CA HIS A 86 4.69 9.42 -0.99
C HIS A 86 4.36 8.05 -0.42
N GLN A 87 4.34 7.06 -1.28
CA GLN A 87 4.13 5.67 -0.93
C GLN A 87 5.28 4.81 -1.43
N VAL A 88 5.62 3.79 -0.66
CA VAL A 88 6.56 2.74 -1.06
C VAL A 88 5.84 1.41 -0.89
N GLU A 89 5.77 0.64 -1.95
CA GLU A 89 5.19 -0.70 -1.94
C GLU A 89 6.22 -1.75 -2.32
N GLY A 90 6.11 -2.92 -1.73
CA GLY A 90 6.91 -4.09 -2.08
C GLY A 90 6.05 -5.21 -2.64
N LEU A 91 6.49 -5.80 -3.74
CA LEU A 91 5.90 -7.02 -4.33
C LEU A 91 6.93 -8.15 -4.32
N TYR A 92 6.53 -9.29 -3.75
CA TYR A 92 7.32 -10.51 -3.76
C TYR A 92 6.49 -11.67 -4.23
N ILE A 93 6.84 -12.24 -5.37
CA ILE A 93 6.21 -13.42 -5.97
C ILE A 93 7.29 -14.48 -6.19
N ASP A 94 7.14 -15.62 -5.56
CA ASP A 94 8.06 -16.76 -5.69
C ASP A 94 7.35 -18.06 -5.26
N GLU A 95 7.96 -19.21 -5.51
CA GLU A 95 7.46 -20.49 -5.00
C GLU A 95 7.55 -20.56 -3.47
N ASN A 96 6.53 -21.15 -2.85
CA ASN A 96 6.45 -21.40 -1.40
C ASN A 96 6.49 -20.14 -0.50
N VAL A 97 6.18 -18.97 -1.03
CA VAL A 97 6.03 -17.74 -0.23
C VAL A 97 4.75 -17.83 0.61
N SER A 98 4.87 -17.47 1.86
CA SER A 98 3.79 -17.57 2.84
C SER A 98 3.53 -16.23 3.58
N PHE A 99 2.39 -16.14 4.26
CA PHE A 99 2.09 -15.01 5.14
C PHE A 99 3.11 -14.87 6.29
N ALA A 100 3.78 -15.96 6.68
CA ALA A 100 4.84 -15.90 7.68
C ALA A 100 6.09 -15.17 7.14
N ASP A 101 6.43 -15.36 5.87
CA ASP A 101 7.52 -14.64 5.21
C ASP A 101 7.22 -13.16 5.11
N LEU A 102 5.98 -12.80 4.74
CA LEU A 102 5.50 -11.42 4.74
C LEU A 102 5.66 -10.79 6.13
N LYS A 103 5.19 -11.45 7.18
CA LYS A 103 5.30 -10.96 8.56
C LYS A 103 6.76 -10.76 8.99
N GLN A 104 7.64 -11.67 8.61
CA GLN A 104 9.08 -11.57 8.92
C GLN A 104 9.73 -10.39 8.20
N ALA A 105 9.43 -10.21 6.92
CA ALA A 105 9.93 -9.07 6.14
C ALA A 105 9.47 -7.73 6.72
N LEU A 106 8.20 -7.64 7.13
CA LEU A 106 7.63 -6.45 7.75
C LEU A 106 8.22 -6.16 9.13
N LEU A 107 8.51 -7.18 9.92
CA LEU A 107 9.19 -7.01 11.21
C LEU A 107 10.62 -6.50 11.01
N TYR A 108 11.34 -7.05 10.05
CA TYR A 108 12.67 -6.58 9.68
C TYR A 108 12.64 -5.11 9.25
N PHE A 109 11.76 -4.76 8.32
CA PHE A 109 11.55 -3.38 7.89
C PHE A 109 11.24 -2.44 9.06
N ALA A 110 10.31 -2.83 9.94
CA ALA A 110 9.93 -2.00 11.09
C ALA A 110 11.10 -1.75 12.05
N LYS A 111 11.94 -2.74 12.26
CA LYS A 111 13.12 -2.59 13.11
C LYS A 111 14.19 -1.69 12.49
N GLU A 112 14.46 -1.86 11.21
CA GLU A 112 15.42 -0.99 10.48
C GLU A 112 14.96 0.48 10.46
N MET A 113 13.66 0.72 10.25
CA MET A 113 13.10 2.07 10.17
C MET A 113 12.89 2.75 11.51
N PHE A 114 12.48 2.02 12.53
CA PHE A 114 12.01 2.58 13.81
C PHE A 114 12.84 2.13 15.02
N GLY A 115 13.85 1.27 14.79
CA GLY A 115 14.77 0.76 15.79
C GLY A 115 14.46 -0.64 16.32
N GLU A 116 15.48 -1.32 16.84
CA GLU A 116 15.46 -2.73 17.24
C GLU A 116 14.37 -3.11 18.25
N LYS A 117 13.92 -2.17 19.07
CA LYS A 117 12.88 -2.40 20.08
C LYS A 117 11.46 -2.34 19.51
N THR A 118 11.31 -2.02 18.24
CA THR A 118 10.01 -1.89 17.57
C THR A 118 9.28 -3.22 17.53
N LYS A 119 8.04 -3.20 17.92
CA LYS A 119 7.10 -4.32 17.80
C LYS A 119 6.09 -4.01 16.70
N ILE A 120 5.67 -5.03 15.97
CA ILE A 120 4.56 -4.93 15.03
C ILE A 120 3.33 -5.64 15.55
N ARG A 121 2.17 -5.15 15.13
CA ARG A 121 0.87 -5.78 15.34
C ARG A 121 0.15 -5.79 13.99
N LEU A 122 -0.30 -6.96 13.56
CA LEU A 122 -1.13 -7.13 12.39
C LEU A 122 -2.59 -7.18 12.83
N ARG A 123 -3.41 -6.35 12.22
CA ARG A 123 -4.87 -6.34 12.40
C ARG A 123 -5.52 -6.83 11.11
N PRO A 124 -6.44 -7.83 11.15
CA PRO A 124 -7.19 -8.24 9.98
C PRO A 124 -7.84 -7.04 9.30
N SER A 125 -7.74 -6.98 7.98
CA SER A 125 -8.33 -5.94 7.14
C SER A 125 -8.81 -6.54 5.83
N TYR A 126 -9.36 -5.72 4.96
CA TYR A 126 -9.79 -6.12 3.62
C TYR A 126 -9.23 -5.15 2.59
N PHE A 127 -8.58 -5.71 1.56
CA PHE A 127 -8.22 -4.99 0.34
C PHE A 127 -8.60 -5.86 -0.86
N PRO A 128 -9.17 -5.29 -1.93
CA PRO A 128 -9.61 -6.06 -3.10
C PRO A 128 -8.52 -6.89 -3.77
N PHE A 129 -7.28 -6.47 -3.65
CA PHE A 129 -6.09 -7.04 -4.31
C PHE A 129 -5.28 -7.99 -3.42
N THR A 130 -5.72 -8.27 -2.18
CA THR A 130 -5.03 -9.20 -1.27
C THR A 130 -6.00 -10.05 -0.43
N GLU A 131 -5.66 -11.33 -0.22
CA GLU A 131 -6.38 -12.27 0.65
C GLU A 131 -5.40 -13.34 1.18
N PRO A 132 -5.17 -13.46 2.48
CA PRO A 132 -5.65 -12.59 3.56
C PRO A 132 -4.95 -11.24 3.59
N SER A 133 -5.67 -10.23 4.10
CA SER A 133 -5.20 -8.85 4.23
C SER A 133 -5.03 -8.45 5.70
N ALA A 134 -4.09 -7.56 5.95
CA ALA A 134 -3.89 -6.98 7.27
C ALA A 134 -3.38 -5.54 7.21
N GLU A 135 -3.71 -4.76 8.20
CA GLU A 135 -3.04 -3.49 8.51
C GLU A 135 -1.93 -3.74 9.53
N VAL A 136 -0.83 -3.03 9.37
CA VAL A 136 0.35 -3.16 10.22
C VAL A 136 0.53 -1.92 11.07
N ASP A 137 0.49 -2.12 12.38
CA ASP A 137 0.81 -1.10 13.35
C ASP A 137 2.21 -1.35 13.93
N VAL A 138 2.96 -0.27 14.16
CA VAL A 138 4.21 -0.29 14.92
C VAL A 138 4.01 0.28 16.31
N SER A 139 4.78 -0.23 17.28
CA SER A 139 4.81 0.36 18.62
C SER A 139 5.26 1.81 18.56
N CYS A 140 4.51 2.71 19.19
CA CYS A 140 4.81 4.15 19.17
C CYS A 140 6.12 4.44 19.91
N ASN A 141 7.14 4.85 19.16
CA ASN A 141 8.47 5.22 19.69
C ASN A 141 8.48 6.60 20.35
N ILE A 142 7.51 7.47 20.04
CA ILE A 142 7.40 8.82 20.61
C ILE A 142 7.04 8.75 22.10
N CYS A 143 6.09 7.89 22.46
CA CYS A 143 5.65 7.74 23.85
C CYS A 143 6.09 6.41 24.48
N ASN A 144 6.95 5.63 23.82
CA ASN A 144 7.33 4.29 24.23
C ASN A 144 6.10 3.40 24.56
N SER A 145 5.10 3.45 23.69
CA SER A 145 3.82 2.73 23.78
C SER A 145 2.95 3.07 25.00
N LYS A 146 3.22 4.16 25.70
CA LYS A 146 2.41 4.62 26.87
C LYS A 146 1.10 5.32 26.49
N GLY A 147 0.99 5.71 25.21
CA GLY A 147 -0.11 6.50 24.70
C GLY A 147 0.21 8.00 24.64
N CYS A 148 -0.05 8.62 23.50
CA CYS A 148 0.08 10.06 23.25
C CYS A 148 -0.91 10.50 22.17
N ASN A 149 -1.03 11.80 21.94
CA ASN A 149 -1.91 12.36 20.91
C ASN A 149 -1.61 11.82 19.51
N VAL A 150 -0.33 11.53 19.19
CA VAL A 150 0.07 11.02 17.86
C VAL A 150 -0.47 9.62 17.63
N CYS A 151 -0.34 8.72 18.62
CA CYS A 151 -0.88 7.36 18.53
C CYS A 151 -2.34 7.25 19.02
N LYS A 152 -3.03 8.36 19.22
CA LYS A 152 -4.41 8.41 19.76
C LYS A 152 -4.56 7.59 21.06
N TYR A 153 -3.55 7.62 21.91
CA TYR A 153 -3.46 6.90 23.18
C TYR A 153 -3.48 5.37 23.08
N THR A 154 -3.36 4.81 21.87
CA THR A 154 -3.34 3.35 21.66
C THR A 154 -1.98 2.69 21.94
N GLY A 155 -0.92 3.49 21.96
CA GLY A 155 0.47 3.00 22.04
C GLY A 155 1.01 2.44 20.70
N TYR A 156 0.20 2.46 19.62
CA TYR A 156 0.55 1.95 18.31
C TYR A 156 0.20 2.97 17.21
N LEU A 157 0.94 2.91 16.10
CA LEU A 157 0.74 3.73 14.90
C LEU A 157 0.58 2.80 13.71
N GLU A 158 -0.50 2.95 12.97
CA GLU A 158 -0.69 2.31 11.68
C GLU A 158 0.28 2.92 10.65
N ILE A 159 0.98 2.08 9.92
CA ILE A 159 1.99 2.52 8.95
C ILE A 159 1.75 2.00 7.52
N LEU A 160 1.10 0.85 7.35
CA LEU A 160 0.88 0.26 6.03
C LEU A 160 -0.22 -0.82 6.05
N GLY A 161 -0.76 -1.11 4.85
CA GLY A 161 -1.51 -2.33 4.57
C GLY A 161 -0.62 -3.41 3.96
N CYS A 162 -0.96 -4.67 4.18
CA CYS A 162 -0.25 -5.81 3.59
C CYS A 162 -1.19 -6.99 3.35
N GLY A 163 -0.76 -7.95 2.55
CA GLY A 163 -1.49 -9.20 2.31
C GLY A 163 -0.79 -10.11 1.33
N MET A 164 -1.34 -11.31 1.17
CA MET A 164 -0.99 -12.17 0.04
C MET A 164 -1.76 -11.65 -1.18
N VAL A 165 -1.10 -11.60 -2.33
CA VAL A 165 -1.75 -11.12 -3.55
C VAL A 165 -2.93 -12.02 -3.89
N ASP A 166 -4.09 -11.41 -4.20
CA ASP A 166 -5.28 -12.15 -4.60
C ASP A 166 -5.05 -12.87 -5.95
N PRO A 167 -5.51 -14.12 -6.12
CA PRO A 167 -5.34 -14.87 -7.38
C PRO A 167 -5.96 -14.20 -8.62
N ASN A 168 -6.84 -13.23 -8.45
CA ASN A 168 -7.42 -12.47 -9.57
C ASN A 168 -6.54 -11.29 -10.03
N VAL A 169 -5.49 -10.97 -9.31
CA VAL A 169 -4.47 -9.97 -9.66
C VAL A 169 -3.32 -10.67 -10.39
#